data_7eb83f13ddb2df4f7070e2a06e72438f
#
_entry.id   7eb83f13ddb2df4f7070e2a06e72438f
#
_cell.length_a   1.000
_cell.length_b   1.000
_cell.length_c   1.000
_cell.angle_alpha   90.00
_cell.angle_beta   90.00
_cell.angle_gamma   90.00
#
_symmetry.space_group_name_H-M   'P 1'
#
loop_
_entity.id
_entity.type
_entity.pdbx_description
1 polymer ?
#
loop_
_entity_poly.entity_id
_entity_poly.type
_entity_poly.pdbx_seq_one_letter_code
_entity_poly.pdbx_strand_id
1 'polypeptide(L)'
;WLGAWAMQALMPLGLAPEIAARVPYLLMLAGTLVATWYAVYHLARDPSAQPVAFAFGGEAEPVDYARALADGSLLALVATLGLAQFSHETTPALAQLFFGTLVFYGLAALPTRPLAPFIALLVGLPGLTLSGAPAMAMIYAGLGLLALALPGAAPAHGAARLRALLQLLALVG
;
A
#
# COMPACT_ATOMS: atom_id res chain seq x y z
N TRP A 1 9.43 7.27 -19.34
CA TRP A 1 9.19 8.66 -18.88
C TRP A 1 9.85 8.93 -17.55
N LEU A 2 9.59 8.16 -16.48
CA LEU A 2 10.18 8.39 -15.14
C LEU A 2 11.71 8.35 -15.14
N GLY A 3 12.32 7.36 -15.80
CA GLY A 3 13.77 7.27 -15.91
C GLY A 3 14.40 8.47 -16.66
N ALA A 4 13.76 8.94 -17.73
CA ALA A 4 14.23 10.12 -18.46
C ALA A 4 14.14 11.40 -17.62
N TRP A 5 13.07 11.56 -16.87
CA TRP A 5 12.89 12.69 -15.94
C TRP A 5 13.94 12.64 -14.82
N ALA A 6 14.18 11.45 -14.26
CA ALA A 6 15.18 11.27 -13.22
C ALA A 6 16.59 11.55 -13.72
N MET A 7 16.93 11.13 -14.95
CA MET A 7 18.20 11.49 -15.57
C MET A 7 18.37 13.01 -15.66
N GLN A 8 17.37 13.72 -16.20
CA GLN A 8 17.44 15.18 -16.34
C GLN A 8 17.57 15.90 -14.98
N ALA A 9 16.90 15.39 -13.94
CA ALA A 9 16.89 16.01 -12.61
C ALA A 9 18.18 15.70 -11.81
N LEU A 10 18.76 14.52 -11.98
CA LEU A 10 19.86 14.01 -11.13
C LEU A 10 21.23 14.11 -11.79
N MET A 11 21.32 14.19 -13.13
CA MET A 11 22.61 14.42 -13.81
C MET A 11 23.35 15.69 -13.34
N PRO A 12 22.68 16.83 -13.08
CA PRO A 12 23.35 18.02 -12.56
C PRO A 12 24.01 17.82 -11.19
N LEU A 13 23.60 16.78 -10.44
CA LEU A 13 24.17 16.41 -9.15
C LEU A 13 25.40 15.49 -9.27
N GLY A 14 25.91 15.26 -10.49
CA GLY A 14 27.10 14.43 -10.73
C GLY A 14 26.85 12.92 -10.74
N LEU A 15 25.58 12.48 -10.77
CA LEU A 15 25.24 11.07 -10.87
C LEU A 15 25.39 10.56 -12.30
N ALA A 16 25.95 9.35 -12.44
CA ALA A 16 26.01 8.69 -13.74
C ALA A 16 24.59 8.47 -14.28
N PRO A 17 24.35 8.66 -15.59
CA PRO A 17 23.00 8.57 -16.19
C PRO A 17 22.27 7.27 -15.87
N GLU A 18 23.00 6.17 -15.83
CA GLU A 18 22.49 4.83 -15.53
C GLU A 18 21.96 4.73 -14.08
N ILE A 19 22.69 5.33 -13.13
CA ILE A 19 22.28 5.37 -11.72
C ILE A 19 21.08 6.31 -11.55
N ALA A 20 21.15 7.49 -12.17
CA ALA A 20 20.06 8.47 -12.11
C ALA A 20 18.74 7.89 -12.63
N ALA A 21 18.76 7.11 -13.70
CA ALA A 21 17.57 6.46 -14.26
C ALA A 21 16.97 5.40 -13.32
N ARG A 22 17.76 4.76 -12.46
CA ARG A 22 17.31 3.69 -11.55
C ARG A 22 16.77 4.19 -10.21
N VAL A 23 17.16 5.39 -9.78
CA VAL A 23 16.74 5.96 -8.48
C VAL A 23 15.22 5.90 -8.26
N PRO A 24 14.35 6.34 -9.19
CA PRO A 24 12.90 6.29 -8.97
C PRO A 24 12.38 4.85 -8.78
N TYR A 25 12.95 3.88 -9.46
CA TYR A 25 12.55 2.48 -9.34
C TYR A 25 12.98 1.87 -7.99
N LEU A 26 14.17 2.22 -7.52
CA LEU A 26 14.63 1.83 -6.17
C LEU A 26 13.74 2.45 -5.08
N LEU A 27 13.34 3.71 -5.24
CA LEU A 27 12.42 4.38 -4.32
C LEU A 27 11.03 3.74 -4.36
N MET A 28 10.53 3.36 -5.54
CA MET A 28 9.27 2.64 -5.67
C MET A 28 9.34 1.25 -5.02
N LEU A 29 10.44 0.53 -5.18
CA LEU A 29 10.65 -0.76 -4.50
C LEU A 29 10.64 -0.58 -2.98
N ALA A 30 11.43 0.36 -2.46
CA ALA A 30 11.44 0.66 -1.03
C ALA A 30 10.05 1.07 -0.52
N GLY A 31 9.36 1.93 -1.27
CA GLY A 31 7.99 2.34 -0.97
C GLY A 31 6.99 1.18 -0.97
N THR A 32 7.14 0.22 -1.89
CA THR A 32 6.35 -1.02 -1.93
C THR A 32 6.51 -1.83 -0.64
N LEU A 33 7.75 -2.03 -0.20
CA LEU A 33 8.04 -2.76 1.04
C LEU A 33 7.41 -2.06 2.25
N VAL A 34 7.61 -0.75 2.37
CA VAL A 34 7.05 0.06 3.46
C VAL A 34 5.52 0.05 3.44
N ALA A 35 4.90 0.28 2.28
CA ALA A 35 3.44 0.30 2.14
C ALA A 35 2.83 -1.07 2.47
N THR A 36 3.45 -2.17 2.05
CA THR A 36 3.01 -3.53 2.38
C THR A 36 3.07 -3.78 3.88
N TRP A 37 4.17 -3.44 4.53
CA TRP A 37 4.32 -3.60 5.98
C TRP A 37 3.22 -2.86 6.74
N TYR A 38 3.02 -1.58 6.44
CA TYR A 38 1.99 -0.79 7.11
C TYR A 38 0.57 -1.26 6.78
N ALA A 39 0.29 -1.71 5.55
CA ALA A 39 -1.01 -2.24 5.18
C ALA A 39 -1.37 -3.46 6.04
N VAL A 40 -0.46 -4.44 6.10
CA VAL A 40 -0.68 -5.67 6.89
C VAL A 40 -0.74 -5.34 8.39
N TYR A 41 0.10 -4.44 8.88
CA TYR A 41 0.06 -3.98 10.27
C TYR A 41 -1.32 -3.40 10.65
N HIS A 42 -1.91 -2.54 9.79
CA HIS A 42 -3.23 -1.97 10.05
C HIS A 42 -4.35 -3.01 9.99
N LEU A 43 -4.30 -3.92 9.03
CA LEU A 43 -5.27 -5.03 8.94
C LEU A 43 -5.17 -5.97 10.13
N ALA A 44 -3.97 -6.34 10.53
CA ALA A 44 -3.74 -7.25 11.66
C ALA A 44 -4.10 -6.63 13.01
N ARG A 45 -4.21 -5.30 13.12
CA ARG A 45 -4.71 -4.61 14.31
C ARG A 45 -6.22 -4.57 14.44
N ASP A 46 -6.95 -4.98 13.40
CA ASP A 46 -8.40 -5.06 13.50
C ASP A 46 -8.80 -6.09 14.56
N PRO A 47 -9.76 -5.79 15.46
CA PRO A 47 -10.22 -6.73 16.47
C PRO A 47 -10.70 -8.06 15.90
N SER A 48 -11.24 -8.06 14.68
CA SER A 48 -11.71 -9.28 14.01
C SER A 48 -10.56 -10.18 13.50
N ALA A 49 -9.36 -9.61 13.35
CA ALA A 49 -8.16 -10.31 12.90
C ALA A 49 -7.29 -10.85 14.06
N GLN A 50 -7.66 -10.54 15.30
CA GLN A 50 -6.90 -11.00 16.47
C GLN A 50 -7.09 -12.51 16.70
N PRO A 51 -6.06 -13.21 17.20
CA PRO A 51 -6.17 -14.63 17.54
C PRO A 51 -7.21 -14.84 18.64
N VAL A 52 -7.85 -16.00 18.60
CA VAL A 52 -8.78 -16.42 19.66
C VAL A 52 -7.99 -16.60 20.96
N ALA A 53 -8.56 -16.08 22.07
CA ALA A 53 -7.96 -16.22 23.38
C ALA A 53 -7.73 -17.69 23.76
N PHE A 54 -6.54 -18.01 24.24
CA PHE A 54 -6.23 -19.35 24.76
C PHE A 54 -6.86 -19.57 26.14
N ALA A 55 -7.29 -20.78 26.40
CA ALA A 55 -7.94 -21.13 27.66
C ALA A 55 -7.07 -20.89 28.92
N PHE A 56 -5.74 -20.85 28.75
CA PHE A 56 -4.77 -20.66 29.83
C PHE A 56 -4.02 -19.32 29.74
N GLY A 57 -4.42 -18.42 28.85
CA GLY A 57 -3.71 -17.17 28.61
C GLY A 57 -2.43 -17.36 27.75
N GLY A 58 -1.64 -16.33 27.62
CA GLY A 58 -0.39 -16.36 26.85
C GLY A 58 -0.53 -15.88 25.39
N GLU A 59 -1.64 -15.20 25.09
CA GLU A 59 -1.80 -14.52 23.80
C GLU A 59 -0.79 -13.40 23.64
N ALA A 60 -0.31 -13.20 22.42
CA ALA A 60 0.51 -12.06 22.10
C ALA A 60 -0.31 -10.75 22.22
N GLU A 61 0.34 -9.70 22.69
CA GLU A 61 -0.25 -8.37 22.66
C GLU A 61 -0.67 -8.01 21.22
N PRO A 62 -1.85 -7.37 21.02
CA PRO A 62 -2.36 -7.03 19.68
C PRO A 62 -1.37 -6.27 18.79
N VAL A 63 -0.51 -5.46 19.41
CA VAL A 63 0.53 -4.70 18.70
C VAL A 63 1.65 -5.61 18.22
N ASP A 64 2.09 -6.53 19.07
CA ASP A 64 3.20 -7.44 18.74
C ASP A 64 2.76 -8.52 17.75
N TYR A 65 1.53 -9.01 17.87
CA TYR A 65 0.90 -9.85 16.86
C TYR A 65 0.86 -9.17 15.48
N ALA A 66 0.40 -7.91 15.43
CA ALA A 66 0.32 -7.15 14.19
C ALA A 66 1.71 -6.89 13.58
N ARG A 67 2.73 -6.63 14.41
CA ARG A 67 4.11 -6.49 13.94
C ARG A 67 4.65 -7.79 13.36
N ALA A 68 4.46 -8.91 14.05
CA ALA A 68 4.90 -10.22 13.58
C ALA A 68 4.29 -10.58 12.22
N LEU A 69 2.99 -10.31 12.02
CA LEU A 69 2.34 -10.51 10.72
C LEU A 69 2.88 -9.57 9.64
N ALA A 70 3.11 -8.30 9.98
CA ALA A 70 3.69 -7.32 9.05
C ALA A 70 5.12 -7.72 8.63
N ASP A 71 5.95 -8.15 9.58
CA ASP A 71 7.30 -8.65 9.32
C ASP A 71 7.28 -9.93 8.46
N GLY A 72 6.37 -10.86 8.78
CA GLY A 72 6.16 -12.06 7.97
C GLY A 72 5.73 -11.75 6.54
N SER A 73 4.83 -10.78 6.35
CA SER A 73 4.39 -10.32 5.03
C SER A 73 5.52 -9.70 4.21
N LEU A 74 6.39 -8.93 4.89
CA LEU A 74 7.57 -8.33 4.26
C LEU A 74 8.56 -9.41 3.81
N LEU A 75 8.82 -10.40 4.68
CA LEU A 75 9.68 -11.53 4.34
C LEU A 75 9.13 -12.34 3.16
N ALA A 76 7.81 -12.60 3.15
CA ALA A 76 7.14 -13.28 2.04
C ALA A 76 7.27 -12.49 0.73
N LEU A 77 7.08 -11.18 0.78
CA LEU A 77 7.22 -10.31 -0.40
C LEU A 77 8.67 -10.30 -0.91
N VAL A 78 9.65 -10.15 -0.02
CA VAL A 78 11.08 -10.17 -0.38
C VAL A 78 11.51 -11.54 -0.93
N ALA A 79 10.95 -12.62 -0.38
CA ALA A 79 11.22 -13.97 -0.85
C ALA A 79 10.59 -14.29 -2.23
N THR A 80 9.67 -13.42 -2.72
CA THR A 80 9.09 -13.58 -4.05
C THR A 80 10.17 -13.46 -5.11
N LEU A 81 10.35 -14.53 -5.88
CA LEU A 81 11.35 -14.59 -6.96
C LEU A 81 11.08 -13.47 -7.98
N GLY A 82 12.13 -12.72 -8.30
CA GLY A 82 12.07 -11.66 -9.30
C GLY A 82 11.76 -10.26 -8.77
N LEU A 83 11.35 -10.07 -7.50
CA LEU A 83 11.09 -8.74 -6.97
C LEU A 83 12.32 -7.82 -7.06
N ALA A 84 13.51 -8.34 -6.74
CA ALA A 84 14.76 -7.62 -6.88
C ALA A 84 15.09 -7.31 -8.35
N GLN A 85 14.70 -8.17 -9.27
CA GLN A 85 14.93 -7.99 -10.72
C GLN A 85 14.13 -6.78 -11.25
N PHE A 86 12.93 -6.55 -10.76
CA PHE A 86 12.11 -5.39 -11.16
C PHE A 86 12.76 -4.04 -10.85
N SER A 87 13.66 -3.97 -9.86
CA SER A 87 14.41 -2.75 -9.56
C SER A 87 15.49 -2.43 -10.59
N HIS A 88 15.94 -3.43 -11.35
CA HIS A 88 16.94 -3.28 -12.40
C HIS A 88 16.32 -3.00 -13.78
N GLU A 89 15.02 -3.26 -13.94
CA GLU A 89 14.30 -3.04 -15.18
C GLU A 89 13.47 -1.74 -15.08
N THR A 90 13.54 -0.91 -16.11
CA THR A 90 12.73 0.31 -16.21
C THR A 90 11.35 0.00 -16.79
N THR A 91 10.70 -1.04 -16.27
CA THR A 91 9.39 -1.50 -16.74
C THR A 91 8.25 -0.85 -15.93
N PRO A 92 7.04 -0.71 -16.49
CA PRO A 92 5.88 -0.21 -15.75
C PRO A 92 5.44 -1.13 -14.63
N ALA A 93 5.85 -2.40 -14.62
CA ALA A 93 5.43 -3.40 -13.65
C ALA A 93 5.73 -2.99 -12.20
N LEU A 94 6.93 -2.47 -11.94
CA LEU A 94 7.29 -2.00 -10.59
C LEU A 94 6.47 -0.78 -10.16
N ALA A 95 6.20 0.14 -11.09
CA ALA A 95 5.34 1.29 -10.82
C ALA A 95 3.91 0.85 -10.49
N GLN A 96 3.36 -0.11 -11.23
CA GLN A 96 2.04 -0.69 -10.97
C GLN A 96 2.00 -1.41 -9.61
N LEU A 97 3.04 -2.16 -9.27
CA LEU A 97 3.17 -2.80 -7.96
C LEU A 97 3.21 -1.75 -6.84
N PHE A 98 4.02 -0.71 -6.98
CA PHE A 98 4.12 0.36 -5.99
C PHE A 98 2.79 1.09 -5.79
N PHE A 99 2.16 1.55 -6.86
CA PHE A 99 0.88 2.25 -6.75
C PHE A 99 -0.24 1.33 -6.26
N GLY A 100 -0.23 0.05 -6.64
CA GLY A 100 -1.15 -0.96 -6.12
C GLY A 100 -0.99 -1.16 -4.60
N THR A 101 0.24 -1.24 -4.09
CA THR A 101 0.48 -1.34 -2.65
C THR A 101 0.14 -0.06 -1.89
N LEU A 102 0.32 1.12 -2.50
CA LEU A 102 -0.17 2.38 -1.92
C LEU A 102 -1.69 2.39 -1.77
N VAL A 103 -2.42 1.94 -2.80
CA VAL A 103 -3.88 1.82 -2.72
C VAL A 103 -4.28 0.81 -1.65
N PHE A 104 -3.62 -0.35 -1.60
CA PHE A 104 -3.87 -1.36 -0.58
C PHE A 104 -3.64 -0.81 0.84
N TYR A 105 -2.52 -0.12 1.08
CA TYR A 105 -2.26 0.57 2.34
C TYR A 105 -3.35 1.61 2.64
N GLY A 106 -3.71 2.41 1.65
CA GLY A 106 -4.76 3.41 1.79
C GLY A 106 -6.07 2.80 2.27
N LEU A 107 -6.53 1.74 1.62
CA LEU A 107 -7.76 1.04 1.99
C LEU A 107 -7.67 0.38 3.37
N ALA A 108 -6.54 -0.25 3.70
CA ALA A 108 -6.32 -0.92 4.98
C ALA A 108 -6.31 0.04 6.17
N ALA A 109 -5.72 1.22 6.03
CA ALA A 109 -5.49 2.16 7.11
C ALA A 109 -6.53 3.30 7.18
N LEU A 110 -7.31 3.53 6.11
CA LEU A 110 -8.28 4.63 6.02
C LEU A 110 -9.30 4.67 7.17
N PRO A 111 -9.83 3.53 7.67
CA PRO A 111 -10.74 3.53 8.81
C PRO A 111 -10.10 4.01 10.12
N THR A 112 -8.79 3.83 10.29
CA THR A 112 -8.06 4.13 11.53
C THR A 112 -7.32 5.47 11.50
N ARG A 113 -6.85 5.88 10.32
CA ARG A 113 -6.09 7.13 10.12
C ARG A 113 -6.63 7.87 8.90
N PRO A 114 -7.00 9.17 9.02
CA PRO A 114 -7.65 9.85 7.90
C PRO A 114 -6.69 10.41 6.85
N LEU A 115 -5.52 10.93 7.22
CA LEU A 115 -4.72 11.76 6.33
C LEU A 115 -3.74 10.96 5.46
N ALA A 116 -2.84 10.19 6.07
CA ALA A 116 -1.80 9.47 5.32
C ALA A 116 -2.38 8.42 4.34
N PRO A 117 -3.38 7.59 4.73
CA PRO A 117 -4.04 6.68 3.81
C PRO A 117 -4.80 7.39 2.69
N PHE A 118 -5.43 8.54 2.98
CA PHE A 118 -6.09 9.33 1.95
C PHE A 118 -5.10 9.85 0.90
N ILE A 119 -3.94 10.37 1.33
CA ILE A 119 -2.85 10.77 0.42
C ILE A 119 -2.36 9.57 -0.40
N ALA A 120 -2.23 8.40 0.23
CA ALA A 120 -1.82 7.18 -0.47
C ALA A 120 -2.81 6.78 -1.57
N LEU A 121 -4.12 6.91 -1.33
CA LEU A 121 -5.15 6.69 -2.34
C LEU A 121 -5.11 7.76 -3.44
N LEU A 122 -4.96 9.04 -3.05
CA LEU A 122 -4.87 10.17 -3.98
C LEU A 122 -3.68 10.05 -4.95
N VAL A 123 -2.59 9.45 -4.51
CA VAL A 123 -1.40 9.19 -5.35
C VAL A 123 -1.50 7.83 -6.05
N GLY A 124 -1.98 6.82 -5.35
CA GLY A 124 -2.00 5.43 -5.84
C GLY A 124 -2.97 5.18 -6.98
N LEU A 125 -4.22 5.68 -6.88
CA LEU A 125 -5.22 5.46 -7.94
C LEU A 125 -4.84 6.14 -9.27
N PRO A 126 -4.50 7.44 -9.31
CA PRO A 126 -3.99 8.04 -10.53
C PRO A 126 -2.67 7.43 -11.00
N GLY A 127 -1.78 7.06 -10.07
CA GLY A 127 -0.51 6.39 -10.39
C GLY A 127 -0.71 5.07 -11.11
N LEU A 128 -1.69 4.26 -10.70
CA LEU A 128 -2.07 3.04 -11.42
C LEU A 128 -2.57 3.32 -12.83
N THR A 129 -3.43 4.32 -13.01
CA THR A 129 -3.93 4.68 -14.35
C THR A 129 -2.81 5.16 -15.26
N LEU A 130 -1.93 6.03 -14.75
CA LEU A 130 -0.80 6.58 -15.50
C LEU A 130 0.30 5.54 -15.78
N SER A 131 0.41 4.50 -14.97
CA SER A 131 1.34 3.38 -15.22
C SER A 131 0.79 2.33 -16.19
N GLY A 132 -0.41 2.55 -16.74
CA GLY A 132 -1.02 1.68 -17.75
C GLY A 132 -1.91 0.58 -17.16
N ALA A 133 -2.35 0.69 -15.91
CA ALA A 133 -3.25 -0.27 -15.25
C ALA A 133 -4.59 0.36 -14.79
N PRO A 134 -5.36 1.06 -15.65
CA PRO A 134 -6.61 1.72 -15.25
C PRO A 134 -7.66 0.72 -14.76
N ALA A 135 -7.73 -0.48 -15.33
CA ALA A 135 -8.64 -1.53 -14.89
C ALA A 135 -8.36 -1.96 -13.44
N MET A 136 -7.08 -2.04 -13.04
CA MET A 136 -6.69 -2.34 -11.65
C MET A 136 -7.10 -1.22 -10.71
N ALA A 137 -6.94 0.05 -11.12
CA ALA A 137 -7.40 1.19 -10.32
C ALA A 137 -8.91 1.14 -10.07
N MET A 138 -9.72 0.83 -11.10
CA MET A 138 -11.17 0.67 -10.98
C MET A 138 -11.55 -0.50 -10.06
N ILE A 139 -10.86 -1.65 -10.19
CA ILE A 139 -11.10 -2.82 -9.35
C ILE A 139 -10.81 -2.49 -7.88
N TYR A 140 -9.66 -1.89 -7.59
CA TYR A 140 -9.30 -1.49 -6.23
C TYR A 140 -10.29 -0.47 -5.64
N ALA A 141 -10.68 0.55 -6.42
CA ALA A 141 -11.65 1.53 -5.98
C ALA A 141 -13.02 0.88 -5.68
N GLY A 142 -13.51 0.03 -6.59
CA GLY A 142 -14.77 -0.69 -6.42
C GLY A 142 -14.78 -1.65 -5.24
N LEU A 143 -13.73 -2.45 -5.09
CA LEU A 143 -13.59 -3.36 -3.94
C LEU A 143 -13.43 -2.59 -2.62
N GLY A 144 -12.71 -1.47 -2.63
CA GLY A 144 -12.57 -0.60 -1.47
C GLY A 144 -13.90 -0.01 -1.03
N LEU A 145 -14.68 0.52 -1.97
CA LEU A 145 -16.04 1.02 -1.69
C LEU A 145 -16.93 -0.09 -1.16
N LEU A 146 -16.90 -1.27 -1.77
CA LEU A 146 -17.68 -2.42 -1.34
C LEU A 146 -17.29 -2.86 0.08
N ALA A 147 -16.00 -3.01 0.37
CA ALA A 147 -15.51 -3.40 1.69
C ALA A 147 -15.90 -2.38 2.77
N LEU A 148 -15.84 -1.08 2.44
CA LEU A 148 -16.27 -0.02 3.33
C LEU A 148 -17.81 0.09 3.44
N ALA A 149 -18.58 -0.33 2.46
CA ALA A 149 -20.04 -0.30 2.47
C ALA A 149 -20.67 -1.49 3.21
N LEU A 150 -20.05 -2.68 3.14
CA LEU A 150 -20.60 -3.89 3.77
C LEU A 150 -20.62 -3.80 5.30
N PRO A 151 -21.75 -4.08 5.97
CA PRO A 151 -21.83 -4.16 7.42
C PRO A 151 -21.17 -5.47 7.87
N GLY A 152 -19.98 -5.42 8.44
CA GLY A 152 -19.34 -6.68 8.82
C GLY A 152 -18.13 -6.58 9.73
N ALA A 153 -17.62 -5.40 10.02
CA ALA A 153 -16.49 -5.23 10.91
C ALA A 153 -16.82 -4.18 11.99
N ALA A 154 -16.84 -4.61 13.22
CA ALA A 154 -16.88 -3.90 14.49
C ALA A 154 -17.78 -2.65 14.59
N PRO A 155 -18.79 -2.65 15.49
CA PRO A 155 -19.73 -1.55 15.71
C PRO A 155 -19.09 -0.25 16.23
N ALA A 156 -17.86 -0.30 16.71
CA ALA A 156 -17.18 0.85 17.32
C ALA A 156 -16.69 1.93 16.34
N HIS A 157 -16.75 1.72 15.02
CA HIS A 157 -16.14 2.60 14.03
C HIS A 157 -17.09 3.16 12.96
N GLY A 158 -18.39 3.19 13.20
CA GLY A 158 -19.40 3.65 12.23
C GLY A 158 -19.08 5.04 11.64
N ALA A 159 -18.71 6.01 12.47
CA ALA A 159 -18.38 7.36 12.01
C ALA A 159 -17.06 7.42 11.23
N ALA A 160 -16.05 6.64 11.63
CA ALA A 160 -14.77 6.56 10.91
C ALA A 160 -14.96 5.90 9.54
N ARG A 161 -15.78 4.87 9.49
CA ARG A 161 -16.12 4.14 8.27
C ARG A 161 -16.93 5.01 7.29
N LEU A 162 -17.93 5.75 7.77
CA LEU A 162 -18.67 6.70 6.95
C LEU A 162 -17.74 7.77 6.37
N ARG A 163 -16.81 8.29 7.17
CA ARG A 163 -15.80 9.24 6.70
C ARG A 163 -14.92 8.63 5.61
N ALA A 164 -14.44 7.42 5.81
CA ALA A 164 -13.62 6.70 4.83
C ALA A 164 -14.37 6.48 3.51
N LEU A 165 -15.66 6.09 3.57
CA LEU A 165 -16.53 5.98 2.41
C LEU A 165 -16.66 7.31 1.66
N LEU A 166 -16.95 8.40 2.37
CA LEU A 166 -17.11 9.72 1.77
C LEU A 166 -15.79 10.20 1.12
N GLN A 167 -14.65 9.96 1.77
CA GLN A 167 -13.34 10.28 1.23
C GLN A 167 -13.04 9.49 -0.06
N LEU A 168 -13.33 8.19 -0.06
CA LEU A 168 -13.09 7.35 -1.24
C LEU A 168 -14.04 7.70 -2.37
N LEU A 169 -15.32 7.97 -2.08
CA LEU A 169 -16.31 8.45 -3.07
C LEU A 169 -15.87 9.77 -3.71
N ALA A 170 -15.41 10.73 -2.91
CA ALA A 170 -14.91 12.01 -3.42
C ALA A 170 -13.65 11.90 -4.28
N LEU A 171 -12.97 10.76 -4.24
CA LEU A 171 -11.73 10.51 -4.97
C LEU A 171 -11.99 9.78 -6.30
N VAL A 172 -13.10 9.04 -6.38
CA VAL A 172 -13.47 8.21 -7.54
C VAL A 172 -14.49 8.91 -8.45
N GLY A 173 -15.32 9.84 -7.88
CA GLY A 173 -16.31 10.62 -8.63
C GLY A 173 -15.73 11.86 -9.26
#